data_3314e1e384d9d91ac0883831fb367306
#
_entry.id   3314e1e384d9d91ac0883831fb367306
#
_cell.length_a   1.000
_cell.length_b   1.000
_cell.length_c   1.000
_cell.angle_alpha   90.00
_cell.angle_beta   90.00
_cell.angle_gamma   90.00
#
_symmetry.space_group_name_H-M   'P 1'
#
loop_
_entity.id
_entity.type
_entity.pdbx_description
1 polymer ?
#
loop_
_entity_poly.entity_id
_entity_poly.type
_entity_poly.pdbx_seq_one_letter_code
_entity_poly.pdbx_strand_id
1 'polypeptide(L)'
;MNLYMNDVKKKNITLNNMSKTNNFVFWGLYIVAWLIFVGLSIEAGGLIVNFFFSLYMPEFVQNLYEKLDLSEMYKSSRLAFFGIYSFILTISILKACLFYIVVNLMHKMDLSKPFNTFVARQIKLISYYTLSIGLLSSIASQLARNLMHHGFVTDNLNRFWTDGQAFILMGAVIYIIATIFKKGVDIQDENDLTV
;
A
#
# COMPACT_ATOMS: atom_id res chain seq x y z
N MET A 1 -41.72 -14.83 31.91
CA MET A 1 -41.88 -14.00 30.66
C MET A 1 -41.04 -12.73 30.70
N ASN A 2 -40.96 -12.03 31.82
CA ASN A 2 -40.18 -10.76 31.92
C ASN A 2 -38.65 -10.92 31.86
N LEU A 3 -38.05 -11.99 32.32
CA LEU A 3 -36.60 -12.25 32.26
C LEU A 3 -36.13 -12.44 30.82
N TYR A 4 -36.86 -13.23 30.02
CA TYR A 4 -36.53 -13.48 28.62
C TYR A 4 -36.60 -12.20 27.77
N MET A 5 -37.57 -11.33 28.00
CA MET A 5 -37.70 -10.01 27.32
C MET A 5 -36.58 -9.08 27.68
N ASN A 6 -36.07 -9.07 28.91
CA ASN A 6 -34.96 -8.25 29.34
C ASN A 6 -33.62 -8.70 28.69
N ASP A 7 -33.41 -10.01 28.56
CA ASP A 7 -32.21 -10.57 27.90
C ASP A 7 -32.20 -10.24 26.39
N VAL A 8 -33.33 -10.36 25.72
CA VAL A 8 -33.47 -9.99 24.29
C VAL A 8 -33.23 -8.51 24.10
N LYS A 9 -33.78 -7.65 24.96
CA LYS A 9 -33.59 -6.20 24.89
C LYS A 9 -32.13 -5.81 25.16
N LYS A 10 -31.47 -6.43 26.13
CA LYS A 10 -30.04 -6.21 26.43
C LYS A 10 -29.15 -6.66 25.29
N LYS A 11 -29.44 -7.79 24.66
CA LYS A 11 -28.72 -8.31 23.48
C LYS A 11 -28.85 -7.37 22.28
N ASN A 12 -30.04 -6.84 22.01
CA ASN A 12 -30.28 -5.88 20.92
C ASN A 12 -29.57 -4.56 21.13
N ILE A 13 -29.52 -4.04 22.38
CA ILE A 13 -28.78 -2.81 22.71
C ILE A 13 -27.27 -3.04 22.51
N THR A 14 -26.73 -4.19 22.91
CA THR A 14 -25.32 -4.53 22.76
C THR A 14 -24.94 -4.65 21.28
N LEU A 15 -25.77 -5.32 20.47
CA LEU A 15 -25.56 -5.43 19.02
C LEU A 15 -25.60 -4.09 18.30
N ASN A 16 -26.51 -3.21 18.69
CA ASN A 16 -26.63 -1.87 18.09
C ASN A 16 -25.44 -0.96 18.47
N ASN A 17 -24.94 -1.08 19.68
CA ASN A 17 -23.74 -0.36 20.12
C ASN A 17 -22.46 -0.89 19.43
N MET A 18 -22.32 -2.20 19.23
CA MET A 18 -21.21 -2.80 18.48
C MET A 18 -21.24 -2.34 17.01
N SER A 19 -22.40 -2.30 16.38
CA SER A 19 -22.55 -1.82 15.01
C SER A 19 -22.12 -0.35 14.85
N LYS A 20 -22.55 0.53 15.78
CA LYS A 20 -22.15 1.95 15.76
C LYS A 20 -20.65 2.14 15.97
N THR A 21 -20.05 1.40 16.90
CA THR A 21 -18.60 1.48 17.19
C THR A 21 -17.79 0.99 16.00
N ASN A 22 -18.17 -0.11 15.37
CA ASN A 22 -17.50 -0.63 14.19
C ASN A 22 -17.57 0.35 13.01
N ASN A 23 -18.70 1.00 12.81
CA ASN A 23 -18.86 2.00 11.76
C ASN A 23 -17.98 3.23 12.01
N PHE A 24 -17.83 3.67 13.27
CA PHE A 24 -16.98 4.81 13.62
C PHE A 24 -15.49 4.47 13.37
N VAL A 25 -15.02 3.31 13.81
CA VAL A 25 -13.64 2.85 13.58
C VAL A 25 -13.36 2.72 12.09
N PHE A 26 -14.28 2.13 11.34
CA PHE A 26 -14.16 1.96 9.90
C PHE A 26 -14.05 3.32 9.19
N TRP A 27 -14.87 4.31 9.58
CA TRP A 27 -14.82 5.65 9.02
C TRP A 27 -13.51 6.38 9.35
N GLY A 28 -13.00 6.21 10.59
CA GLY A 28 -11.70 6.73 10.99
C GLY A 28 -10.56 6.15 10.15
N LEU A 29 -10.55 4.83 9.96
CA LEU A 29 -9.55 4.17 9.11
C LEU A 29 -9.65 4.60 7.63
N TYR A 30 -10.86 4.84 7.13
CA TYR A 30 -11.07 5.36 5.78
C TYR A 30 -10.43 6.74 5.58
N ILE A 31 -10.62 7.66 6.55
CA ILE A 31 -9.97 8.98 6.52
C ILE A 31 -8.44 8.83 6.54
N VAL A 32 -7.90 7.98 7.41
CA VAL A 32 -6.46 7.74 7.49
C VAL A 32 -5.93 7.19 6.16
N ALA A 33 -6.62 6.23 5.54
CA ALA A 33 -6.24 5.68 4.23
C ALA A 33 -6.22 6.77 3.14
N TRP A 34 -7.19 7.70 3.16
CA TRP A 34 -7.22 8.85 2.26
C TRP A 34 -6.05 9.80 2.46
N LEU A 35 -5.72 10.11 3.72
CA LEU A 35 -4.59 11.00 4.03
C LEU A 35 -3.26 10.40 3.55
N ILE A 36 -3.06 9.08 3.78
CA ILE A 36 -1.87 8.36 3.31
C ILE A 36 -1.83 8.34 1.78
N PHE A 37 -2.96 8.05 1.11
CA PHE A 37 -3.04 8.05 -0.35
C PHE A 37 -2.65 9.40 -0.95
N VAL A 38 -3.18 10.50 -0.40
CA VAL A 38 -2.85 11.86 -0.86
C VAL A 38 -1.36 12.16 -0.66
N GLY A 39 -0.81 11.86 0.53
CA GLY A 39 0.62 12.05 0.81
C GLY A 39 1.52 11.29 -0.17
N LEU A 40 1.26 10.00 -0.40
CA LEU A 40 2.01 9.17 -1.33
C LEU A 40 1.84 9.63 -2.81
N SER A 41 0.67 10.16 -3.16
CA SER A 41 0.42 10.69 -4.51
C SER A 41 1.21 11.98 -4.75
N ILE A 42 1.33 12.85 -3.74
CA ILE A 42 2.17 14.05 -3.81
C ILE A 42 3.64 13.66 -3.93
N GLU A 43 4.11 12.69 -3.14
CA GLU A 43 5.48 12.17 -3.22
C GLU A 43 5.79 11.60 -4.62
N ALA A 44 4.95 10.67 -5.11
CA ALA A 44 5.13 10.08 -6.44
C ALA A 44 5.07 11.15 -7.54
N GLY A 45 4.14 12.10 -7.46
CA GLY A 45 4.03 13.22 -8.39
C GLY A 45 5.27 14.11 -8.41
N GLY A 46 5.81 14.47 -7.24
CA GLY A 46 7.05 15.23 -7.10
C GLY A 46 8.25 14.50 -7.71
N LEU A 47 8.38 13.19 -7.47
CA LEU A 47 9.43 12.37 -8.06
C LEU A 47 9.30 12.25 -9.58
N ILE A 48 8.07 12.12 -10.12
CA ILE A 48 7.84 12.11 -11.58
C ILE A 48 8.28 13.42 -12.20
N VAL A 49 7.86 14.54 -11.64
CA VAL A 49 8.25 15.89 -12.14
C VAL A 49 9.76 16.04 -12.12
N ASN A 50 10.41 15.70 -11.02
CA ASN A 50 11.86 15.78 -10.91
C ASN A 50 12.59 14.85 -11.88
N PHE A 51 12.05 13.67 -12.17
CA PHE A 51 12.60 12.77 -13.17
C PHE A 51 12.63 13.43 -14.56
N PHE A 52 11.52 14.03 -14.97
CA PHE A 52 11.45 14.73 -16.25
C PHE A 52 12.39 15.93 -16.29
N PHE A 53 12.47 16.73 -15.22
CA PHE A 53 13.41 17.85 -15.16
C PHE A 53 14.87 17.38 -15.20
N SER A 54 15.22 16.27 -14.59
CA SER A 54 16.60 15.74 -14.63
C SER A 54 17.05 15.32 -16.03
N LEU A 55 16.10 15.01 -16.93
CA LEU A 55 16.41 14.69 -18.34
C LEU A 55 16.82 15.92 -19.15
N TYR A 56 16.18 17.08 -18.89
CA TYR A 56 16.33 18.29 -19.68
C TYR A 56 17.23 19.35 -19.04
N MET A 57 17.29 19.38 -17.70
CA MET A 57 17.99 20.39 -16.91
C MET A 57 18.80 19.74 -15.78
N PRO A 58 20.08 19.39 -16.02
CA PRO A 58 20.92 18.69 -15.04
C PRO A 58 21.09 19.42 -13.70
N GLU A 59 20.91 20.74 -13.67
CA GLU A 59 21.03 21.55 -12.45
C GLU A 59 19.97 21.19 -11.39
N PHE A 60 18.81 20.68 -11.81
CA PHE A 60 17.75 20.25 -10.89
C PHE A 60 18.08 18.99 -10.08
N VAL A 61 19.10 18.22 -10.47
CA VAL A 61 19.51 16.99 -9.77
C VAL A 61 20.08 17.28 -8.38
N GLN A 62 20.52 18.50 -8.09
CA GLN A 62 21.01 18.93 -6.78
C GLN A 62 19.88 19.11 -5.74
N ASN A 63 18.67 19.40 -6.19
CA ASN A 63 17.52 19.70 -5.33
C ASN A 63 16.30 18.88 -5.75
N LEU A 64 16.42 17.56 -5.75
CA LEU A 64 15.31 16.65 -5.99
C LEU A 64 14.31 16.70 -4.83
N TYR A 65 13.15 16.11 -5.04
CA TYR A 65 12.09 16.03 -4.03
C TYR A 65 12.66 15.63 -2.67
N GLU A 66 12.24 16.33 -1.60
CA GLU A 66 12.72 16.16 -0.21
C GLU A 66 14.25 16.32 -0.02
N LYS A 67 14.88 17.22 -0.77
CA LYS A 67 16.32 17.52 -0.68
C LYS A 67 17.20 16.29 -0.99
N LEU A 68 16.72 15.38 -1.83
CA LEU A 68 17.52 14.28 -2.32
C LEU A 68 18.57 14.83 -3.30
N ASP A 69 19.84 14.79 -2.93
CA ASP A 69 20.94 15.19 -3.81
C ASP A 69 21.58 13.93 -4.43
N LEU A 70 21.48 13.81 -5.73
CA LEU A 70 22.10 12.74 -6.53
C LEU A 70 23.04 13.32 -7.59
N SER A 71 23.48 14.57 -7.43
CA SER A 71 24.31 15.27 -8.40
C SER A 71 25.65 14.60 -8.66
N GLU A 72 26.31 14.08 -7.63
CA GLU A 72 27.57 13.35 -7.77
C GLU A 72 27.36 12.04 -8.57
N MET A 73 26.30 11.30 -8.27
CA MET A 73 25.96 10.08 -9.02
C MET A 73 25.63 10.40 -10.48
N TYR A 74 24.90 11.47 -10.74
CA TYR A 74 24.55 11.91 -12.09
C TYR A 74 25.80 12.30 -12.90
N LYS A 75 26.78 13.03 -12.29
CA LYS A 75 28.03 13.42 -12.93
C LYS A 75 28.95 12.24 -13.20
N SER A 76 29.05 11.29 -12.25
CA SER A 76 29.94 10.14 -12.34
C SER A 76 29.39 9.05 -13.26
N SER A 77 28.09 8.75 -13.18
CA SER A 77 27.44 7.72 -13.99
C SER A 77 25.96 7.99 -14.17
N ARG A 78 25.58 8.44 -15.36
CA ARG A 78 24.15 8.63 -15.71
C ARG A 78 23.36 7.32 -15.62
N LEU A 79 23.98 6.19 -15.95
CA LEU A 79 23.34 4.88 -15.90
C LEU A 79 23.01 4.47 -14.45
N ALA A 80 23.92 4.70 -13.51
CA ALA A 80 23.67 4.47 -12.09
C ALA A 80 22.54 5.36 -11.56
N PHE A 81 22.55 6.65 -11.93
CA PHE A 81 21.50 7.59 -11.56
C PHE A 81 20.12 7.16 -12.07
N PHE A 82 19.97 6.93 -13.37
CA PHE A 82 18.68 6.52 -13.93
C PHE A 82 18.24 5.15 -13.46
N GLY A 83 19.17 4.22 -13.23
CA GLY A 83 18.89 2.92 -12.66
C GLY A 83 18.27 3.01 -11.27
N ILE A 84 18.93 3.69 -10.34
CA ILE A 84 18.44 3.89 -8.96
C ILE A 84 17.15 4.72 -8.95
N TYR A 85 17.10 5.79 -9.72
CA TYR A 85 15.94 6.67 -9.76
C TYR A 85 14.67 5.94 -10.26
N SER A 86 14.81 5.05 -11.25
CA SER A 86 13.68 4.24 -11.72
C SER A 86 13.12 3.32 -10.62
N PHE A 87 13.96 2.75 -9.75
CA PHE A 87 13.47 1.98 -8.61
C PHE A 87 12.71 2.86 -7.61
N ILE A 88 13.26 4.03 -7.27
CA ILE A 88 12.60 4.99 -6.37
C ILE A 88 11.23 5.36 -6.92
N LEU A 89 11.17 5.74 -8.19
CA LEU A 89 9.94 6.16 -8.86
C LEU A 89 8.91 5.02 -8.88
N THR A 90 9.32 3.82 -9.29
CA THR A 90 8.44 2.67 -9.38
C THR A 90 7.88 2.28 -8.01
N ILE A 91 8.71 2.24 -6.96
CA ILE A 91 8.28 1.91 -5.61
C ILE A 91 7.29 2.96 -5.08
N SER A 92 7.54 4.25 -5.29
CA SER A 92 6.65 5.33 -4.85
C SER A 92 5.30 5.27 -5.57
N ILE A 93 5.29 5.02 -6.88
CA ILE A 93 4.04 4.83 -7.65
C ILE A 93 3.27 3.60 -7.14
N LEU A 94 3.95 2.47 -6.91
CA LEU A 94 3.29 1.26 -6.40
C LEU A 94 2.69 1.47 -5.00
N LYS A 95 3.36 2.22 -4.11
CA LYS A 95 2.81 2.60 -2.81
C LYS A 95 1.54 3.45 -2.95
N ALA A 96 1.54 4.44 -3.84
CA ALA A 96 0.35 5.25 -4.12
C ALA A 96 -0.80 4.40 -4.69
N CYS A 97 -0.52 3.51 -5.66
CA CYS A 97 -1.50 2.58 -6.21
C CYS A 97 -2.06 1.61 -5.16
N LEU A 98 -1.22 1.09 -4.26
CA LEU A 98 -1.63 0.23 -3.16
C LEU A 98 -2.68 0.94 -2.29
N PHE A 99 -2.41 2.17 -1.84
CA PHE A 99 -3.35 2.92 -1.01
C PHE A 99 -4.59 3.37 -1.76
N TYR A 100 -4.51 3.62 -3.07
CA TYR A 100 -5.70 3.81 -3.91
C TYR A 100 -6.63 2.58 -3.88
N ILE A 101 -6.05 1.36 -3.97
CA ILE A 101 -6.82 0.12 -3.91
C ILE A 101 -7.47 -0.04 -2.52
N VAL A 102 -6.75 0.30 -1.44
CA VAL A 102 -7.29 0.28 -0.08
C VAL A 102 -8.46 1.26 0.07
N VAL A 103 -8.31 2.50 -0.40
CA VAL A 103 -9.38 3.52 -0.38
C VAL A 103 -10.60 3.05 -1.17
N ASN A 104 -10.39 2.50 -2.38
CA ASN A 104 -11.47 1.99 -3.23
C ASN A 104 -12.16 0.77 -2.60
N LEU A 105 -11.42 -0.12 -1.94
CA LEU A 105 -11.97 -1.23 -1.17
C LEU A 105 -12.88 -0.70 -0.07
N MET A 106 -12.38 0.21 0.77
CA MET A 106 -13.15 0.76 1.89
C MET A 106 -14.37 1.56 1.43
N HIS A 107 -14.25 2.30 0.32
CA HIS A 107 -15.35 3.09 -0.23
C HIS A 107 -16.51 2.21 -0.72
N LYS A 108 -16.22 1.06 -1.31
CA LYS A 108 -17.22 0.18 -1.95
C LYS A 108 -17.62 -1.02 -1.09
N MET A 109 -17.00 -1.20 0.08
CA MET A 109 -17.28 -2.34 0.95
C MET A 109 -18.59 -2.12 1.70
N ASP A 110 -19.54 -3.05 1.54
CA ASP A 110 -20.73 -3.11 2.37
C ASP A 110 -20.45 -3.99 3.60
N LEU A 111 -20.46 -3.38 4.78
CA LEU A 111 -20.23 -4.07 6.04
C LEU A 111 -21.36 -5.06 6.41
N SER A 112 -22.54 -4.94 5.77
CA SER A 112 -23.64 -5.89 5.96
C SER A 112 -23.41 -7.18 5.18
N LYS A 113 -22.68 -7.11 4.04
CA LYS A 113 -22.33 -8.26 3.18
C LYS A 113 -20.84 -8.21 2.83
N PRO A 114 -19.95 -8.46 3.82
CA PRO A 114 -18.51 -8.30 3.62
C PRO A 114 -17.93 -9.36 2.66
N PHE A 115 -18.51 -10.56 2.63
CA PHE A 115 -18.08 -11.65 1.76
C PHE A 115 -18.70 -11.48 0.38
N ASN A 116 -17.93 -10.92 -0.55
CA ASN A 116 -18.32 -10.81 -1.95
C ASN A 116 -17.08 -10.84 -2.85
N THR A 117 -17.29 -11.16 -4.12
CA THR A 117 -16.24 -11.32 -5.12
C THR A 117 -15.40 -10.07 -5.32
N PHE A 118 -16.02 -8.86 -5.20
CA PHE A 118 -15.29 -7.60 -5.32
C PHE A 118 -14.25 -7.46 -4.19
N VAL A 119 -14.66 -7.68 -2.94
CA VAL A 119 -13.76 -7.57 -1.77
C VAL A 119 -12.63 -8.59 -1.86
N ALA A 120 -12.94 -9.86 -2.20
CA ALA A 120 -11.95 -10.91 -2.41
C ALA A 120 -10.88 -10.49 -3.44
N ARG A 121 -11.32 -9.92 -4.56
CA ARG A 121 -10.43 -9.42 -5.62
C ARG A 121 -9.56 -8.27 -5.15
N GLN A 122 -10.12 -7.30 -4.41
CA GLN A 122 -9.34 -6.16 -3.91
C GLN A 122 -8.27 -6.60 -2.90
N ILE A 123 -8.60 -7.49 -1.95
CA ILE A 123 -7.62 -8.04 -0.99
C ILE A 123 -6.49 -8.76 -1.74
N LYS A 124 -6.81 -9.52 -2.79
CA LYS A 124 -5.81 -10.19 -3.62
C LYS A 124 -4.91 -9.19 -4.36
N LEU A 125 -5.47 -8.10 -4.89
CA LEU A 125 -4.68 -7.04 -5.51
C LEU A 125 -3.75 -6.36 -4.51
N ILE A 126 -4.25 -6.03 -3.30
CA ILE A 126 -3.43 -5.47 -2.21
C ILE A 126 -2.23 -6.39 -1.93
N SER A 127 -2.42 -7.72 -1.85
CA SER A 127 -1.31 -8.65 -1.63
C SER A 127 -0.26 -8.60 -2.73
N TYR A 128 -0.68 -8.54 -3.99
CA TYR A 128 0.24 -8.47 -5.13
C TYR A 128 1.05 -7.17 -5.14
N TYR A 129 0.40 -6.02 -4.93
CA TYR A 129 1.11 -4.74 -4.84
C TYR A 129 2.09 -4.73 -3.67
N THR A 130 1.67 -5.24 -2.51
CA THR A 130 2.52 -5.32 -1.32
C THR A 130 3.75 -6.21 -1.56
N LEU A 131 3.58 -7.40 -2.15
CA LEU A 131 4.68 -8.27 -2.53
C LEU A 131 5.63 -7.61 -3.55
N SER A 132 5.06 -6.96 -4.57
CA SER A 132 5.85 -6.27 -5.60
C SER A 132 6.71 -5.15 -5.00
N ILE A 133 6.15 -4.34 -4.10
CA ILE A 133 6.88 -3.30 -3.37
C ILE A 133 8.04 -3.92 -2.59
N GLY A 134 7.78 -5.00 -1.84
CA GLY A 134 8.81 -5.67 -1.05
C GLY A 134 9.95 -6.26 -1.88
N LEU A 135 9.63 -6.92 -2.99
CA LEU A 135 10.62 -7.51 -3.90
C LEU A 135 11.47 -6.41 -4.56
N LEU A 136 10.84 -5.37 -5.12
CA LEU A 136 11.55 -4.25 -5.73
C LEU A 136 12.40 -3.49 -4.73
N SER A 137 11.91 -3.29 -3.50
CA SER A 137 12.67 -2.66 -2.42
C SER A 137 13.91 -3.47 -2.05
N SER A 138 13.82 -4.80 -2.03
CA SER A 138 14.96 -5.68 -1.76
C SER A 138 16.00 -5.61 -2.86
N ILE A 139 15.59 -5.60 -4.13
CA ILE A 139 16.48 -5.45 -5.29
C ILE A 139 17.14 -4.07 -5.27
N ALA A 140 16.37 -3.00 -5.06
CA ALA A 140 16.86 -1.63 -4.99
C ALA A 140 17.90 -1.44 -3.88
N SER A 141 17.64 -2.02 -2.70
CA SER A 141 18.57 -2.00 -1.58
C SER A 141 19.90 -2.72 -1.89
N GLN A 142 19.85 -3.85 -2.61
CA GLN A 142 21.07 -4.54 -3.05
C GLN A 142 21.85 -3.72 -4.08
N LEU A 143 21.14 -3.13 -5.04
CA LEU A 143 21.76 -2.25 -6.03
C LEU A 143 22.41 -1.03 -5.36
N ALA A 144 21.73 -0.39 -4.40
CA ALA A 144 22.27 0.74 -3.66
C ALA A 144 23.54 0.37 -2.89
N ARG A 145 23.56 -0.80 -2.21
CA ARG A 145 24.78 -1.31 -1.55
C ARG A 145 25.92 -1.56 -2.53
N ASN A 146 25.63 -2.11 -3.69
CA ASN A 146 26.64 -2.32 -4.73
C ASN A 146 27.23 -1.00 -5.21
N LEU A 147 26.39 0.02 -5.45
CA LEU A 147 26.84 1.35 -5.82
C LEU A 147 27.67 2.01 -4.71
N MET A 148 27.32 1.80 -3.44
CA MET A 148 28.11 2.30 -2.29
C MET A 148 29.51 1.69 -2.28
N HIS A 149 29.68 0.41 -2.61
CA HIS A 149 31.00 -0.24 -2.74
C HIS A 149 31.82 0.35 -3.91
N HIS A 150 31.19 0.96 -4.89
CA HIS A 150 31.85 1.67 -5.99
C HIS A 150 32.05 3.16 -5.72
N GLY A 151 31.87 3.61 -4.47
CA GLY A 151 32.17 4.99 -4.02
C GLY A 151 31.02 5.97 -4.18
N PHE A 152 29.80 5.53 -4.50
CA PHE A 152 28.64 6.41 -4.55
C PHE A 152 28.00 6.61 -3.18
N VAL A 153 27.55 7.83 -2.88
CA VAL A 153 26.78 8.12 -1.65
C VAL A 153 25.34 7.67 -1.85
N THR A 154 24.91 6.67 -1.10
CA THR A 154 23.56 6.07 -1.20
C THR A 154 22.76 6.06 0.11
N ASP A 155 23.30 6.62 1.20
CA ASP A 155 22.70 6.58 2.53
C ASP A 155 21.31 7.25 2.57
N ASN A 156 21.15 8.37 1.85
CA ASN A 156 19.89 9.10 1.75
C ASN A 156 18.78 8.32 1.02
N LEU A 157 19.13 7.24 0.33
CA LEU A 157 18.19 6.43 -0.45
C LEU A 157 17.47 5.36 0.37
N ASN A 158 18.01 4.99 1.54
CA ASN A 158 17.46 3.94 2.39
C ASN A 158 15.99 4.15 2.73
N ARG A 159 15.55 5.40 2.90
CA ARG A 159 14.15 5.75 3.22
C ARG A 159 13.12 5.22 2.22
N PHE A 160 13.49 4.96 0.97
CA PHE A 160 12.57 4.48 -0.05
C PHE A 160 12.30 2.98 0.02
N TRP A 161 13.24 2.18 0.62
CA TRP A 161 13.18 0.71 0.63
C TRP A 161 13.53 0.03 1.93
N THR A 162 13.66 0.77 3.04
CA THR A 162 14.03 0.21 4.37
C THR A 162 13.15 -0.95 4.79
N ASP A 163 11.85 -0.90 4.50
CA ASP A 163 10.85 -1.85 4.98
C ASP A 163 10.58 -3.01 4.00
N GLY A 164 11.45 -3.25 3.01
CA GLY A 164 11.23 -4.23 1.95
C GLY A 164 10.88 -5.64 2.47
N GLN A 165 11.55 -6.12 3.51
CA GLN A 165 11.27 -7.44 4.11
C GLN A 165 9.90 -7.48 4.79
N ALA A 166 9.52 -6.41 5.48
CA ALA A 166 8.21 -6.30 6.11
C ALA A 166 7.08 -6.33 5.06
N PHE A 167 7.28 -5.65 3.93
CA PHE A 167 6.34 -5.69 2.80
C PHE A 167 6.20 -7.09 2.21
N ILE A 168 7.29 -7.87 2.07
CA ILE A 168 7.22 -9.26 1.59
C ILE A 168 6.39 -10.12 2.55
N LEU A 169 6.70 -10.08 3.85
CA LEU A 169 5.97 -10.86 4.85
C LEU A 169 4.48 -10.47 4.91
N MET A 170 4.21 -9.17 4.95
CA MET A 170 2.83 -8.66 4.97
C MET A 170 2.07 -9.07 3.71
N GLY A 171 2.69 -8.96 2.54
CA GLY A 171 2.09 -9.36 1.28
C GLY A 171 1.77 -10.86 1.22
N ALA A 172 2.64 -11.71 1.76
CA ALA A 172 2.39 -13.16 1.87
C ALA A 172 1.21 -13.46 2.81
N VAL A 173 1.16 -12.81 3.97
CA VAL A 173 0.03 -12.95 4.91
C VAL A 173 -1.29 -12.50 4.29
N ILE A 174 -1.30 -11.34 3.64
CA ILE A 174 -2.50 -10.82 2.95
C ILE A 174 -2.93 -11.78 1.83
N TYR A 175 -1.99 -12.40 1.12
CA TYR A 175 -2.30 -13.39 0.08
C TYR A 175 -3.03 -14.62 0.64
N ILE A 176 -2.57 -15.13 1.80
CA ILE A 176 -3.22 -16.24 2.49
C ILE A 176 -4.64 -15.83 2.89
N ILE A 177 -4.80 -14.64 3.49
CA ILE A 177 -6.11 -14.10 3.87
C ILE A 177 -7.03 -13.98 2.64
N ALA A 178 -6.52 -13.44 1.53
CA ALA A 178 -7.29 -13.32 0.28
C ALA A 178 -7.76 -14.68 -0.25
N THR A 179 -6.92 -15.71 -0.12
CA THR A 179 -7.25 -17.07 -0.54
C THR A 179 -8.35 -17.70 0.32
N ILE A 180 -8.26 -17.54 1.65
CA ILE A 180 -9.29 -18.00 2.59
C ILE A 180 -10.59 -17.24 2.35
N PHE A 181 -10.51 -15.92 2.18
CA PHE A 181 -11.66 -15.07 1.93
C PHE A 181 -12.39 -15.46 0.63
N LYS A 182 -11.63 -15.73 -0.43
CA LYS A 182 -12.21 -16.20 -1.70
C LYS A 182 -12.97 -17.52 -1.52
N LYS A 183 -12.38 -18.49 -0.81
CA LYS A 183 -13.07 -19.76 -0.52
C LYS A 183 -14.37 -19.53 0.27
N GLY A 184 -14.39 -18.58 1.20
CA GLY A 184 -15.61 -18.22 1.92
C GLY A 184 -16.71 -17.68 0.99
N VAL A 185 -16.32 -16.85 0.00
CA VAL A 185 -17.27 -16.36 -1.03
C VAL A 185 -17.79 -17.52 -1.87
N ASP A 186 -16.91 -18.40 -2.35
CA ASP A 186 -17.29 -19.54 -3.20
C ASP A 186 -18.31 -20.45 -2.48
N ILE A 187 -18.11 -20.74 -1.18
CA ILE A 187 -19.04 -21.54 -0.35
C ILE A 187 -20.37 -20.82 -0.15
N GLN A 188 -20.37 -19.50 0.04
CA GLN A 188 -21.60 -18.72 0.18
C GLN A 188 -22.41 -18.76 -1.11
N ASP A 189 -21.76 -18.56 -2.25
CA ASP A 189 -22.40 -18.60 -3.58
C ASP A 189 -23.00 -19.99 -3.88
N GLU A 190 -22.32 -21.09 -3.47
CA GLU A 190 -22.85 -22.47 -3.58
C GLU A 190 -24.09 -22.69 -2.71
N ASN A 191 -24.11 -22.17 -1.48
CA ASN A 191 -25.26 -22.30 -0.58
C ASN A 191 -26.47 -21.50 -1.10
N ASP A 192 -26.25 -20.31 -1.64
CA ASP A 192 -27.32 -19.45 -2.18
C ASP A 192 -27.98 -20.07 -3.45
N LEU A 193 -27.28 -21.00 -4.13
CA LEU A 193 -27.81 -21.73 -5.30
C LEU A 193 -28.59 -23.00 -4.92
N THR A 194 -28.48 -23.46 -3.68
CA THR A 194 -29.11 -24.74 -3.21
C THR A 194 -30.41 -24.53 -2.44
N VAL A 195 -30.86 -23.30 -2.25
CA VAL A 195 -32.16 -22.91 -1.64
C VAL A 195 -33.10 -22.42 -2.70
#